data_80ef4839383058386f2a4e52e3330dfe
#
_entry.id   80ef4839383058386f2a4e52e3330dfe
#
_cell.length_a   1.000
_cell.length_b   1.000
_cell.length_c   1.000
_cell.angle_alpha   90.00
_cell.angle_beta   90.00
_cell.angle_gamma   90.00
#
_symmetry.space_group_name_H-M   'P 1'
#
loop_
_entity.id
_entity.type
_entity.pdbx_description
1 polymer ?
#
loop_
_entity_poly.entity_id
_entity_poly.type
_entity_poly.pdbx_seq_one_letter_code
_entity_poly.pdbx_strand_id
1 'polypeptide(L)'
;LFLVVLAWISPWMLIPPIVAILAVLLVSFYAQASLENLTIKTFQAVSQRNALLVETLTNLDAVKTLNAQGGVQRLWESATQYIAFVGGKIKLISAANVNFVQTMQQLVTVAVVIIGVYLVQAAELSMGGIIAASMISGRCIAPLGQVAGLMMQYHNAKTSLSSIDNYMKMPV
;
A
#
# COMPACT_ATOMS: atom_id res chain seq x y z
N LEU A 1 -11.29 -19.18 -5.36
CA LEU A 1 -12.04 -19.64 -6.53
C LEU A 1 -11.11 -19.85 -7.72
N PHE A 2 -10.31 -18.85 -8.17
CA PHE A 2 -9.40 -18.97 -9.33
C PHE A 2 -8.36 -20.07 -9.17
N LEU A 3 -7.76 -20.23 -7.99
CA LEU A 3 -6.79 -21.30 -7.71
C LEU A 3 -7.42 -22.70 -7.81
N VAL A 4 -8.68 -22.85 -7.40
CA VAL A 4 -9.41 -24.13 -7.51
C VAL A 4 -9.65 -24.51 -8.96
N VAL A 5 -10.01 -23.53 -9.80
CA VAL A 5 -10.19 -23.77 -11.24
C VAL A 5 -8.86 -24.15 -11.90
N LEU A 6 -7.77 -23.48 -11.51
CA LEU A 6 -6.42 -23.82 -12.00
C LEU A 6 -6.00 -25.23 -11.57
N ALA A 7 -6.29 -25.63 -10.34
CA ALA A 7 -6.04 -26.98 -9.83
C ALA A 7 -6.75 -28.04 -10.64
N TRP A 8 -7.95 -27.72 -11.11
CA TRP A 8 -8.77 -28.64 -11.91
C TRP A 8 -8.25 -28.80 -13.34
N ILE A 9 -7.63 -27.75 -13.90
CA ILE A 9 -7.04 -27.79 -15.24
C ILE A 9 -5.73 -28.61 -15.21
N SER A 10 -4.80 -28.29 -14.31
CA SER A 10 -3.57 -29.04 -14.07
C SER A 10 -2.93 -28.62 -12.74
N PRO A 11 -2.60 -29.59 -11.86
CA PRO A 11 -1.94 -29.30 -10.58
C PRO A 11 -0.55 -28.65 -10.76
N TRP A 12 0.18 -28.91 -11.83
CA TRP A 12 1.47 -28.31 -12.11
C TRP A 12 1.40 -26.80 -12.41
N MET A 13 0.29 -26.33 -12.95
CA MET A 13 0.06 -24.91 -13.24
C MET A 13 -0.24 -24.07 -12.00
N LEU A 14 -0.47 -24.70 -10.83
CA LEU A 14 -0.64 -24.00 -9.57
C LEU A 14 0.67 -23.48 -8.96
N ILE A 15 1.79 -24.11 -9.30
CA ILE A 15 3.09 -23.80 -8.66
C ILE A 15 3.49 -22.32 -8.88
N PRO A 16 3.50 -21.74 -10.08
CA PRO A 16 3.89 -20.36 -10.28
C PRO A 16 3.02 -19.34 -9.52
N PRO A 17 1.67 -19.40 -9.58
CA PRO A 17 0.84 -18.47 -8.82
C PRO A 17 1.01 -18.61 -7.31
N ILE A 18 1.15 -19.80 -6.76
CA ILE A 18 1.33 -20.00 -5.31
C ILE A 18 2.64 -19.39 -4.84
N VAL A 19 3.74 -19.65 -5.56
CA VAL A 19 5.05 -19.06 -5.24
C VAL A 19 4.99 -17.54 -5.31
N ALA A 20 4.35 -16.98 -6.33
CA ALA A 20 4.20 -15.54 -6.47
C ALA A 20 3.32 -14.93 -5.36
N ILE A 21 2.23 -15.61 -4.97
CA ILE A 21 1.38 -15.19 -3.85
C ILE A 21 2.19 -15.11 -2.56
N LEU A 22 2.97 -16.15 -2.25
CA LEU A 22 3.84 -16.15 -1.07
C LEU A 22 4.87 -15.02 -1.11
N ALA A 23 5.53 -14.82 -2.25
CA ALA A 23 6.50 -13.74 -2.42
C ALA A 23 5.86 -12.35 -2.26
N VAL A 24 4.69 -12.13 -2.85
CA VAL A 24 3.95 -10.87 -2.74
C VAL A 24 3.50 -10.62 -1.30
N LEU A 25 3.01 -11.64 -0.60
CA LEU A 25 2.59 -11.51 0.80
C LEU A 25 3.78 -11.15 1.70
N LEU A 26 4.92 -11.79 1.53
CA LEU A 26 6.13 -11.49 2.30
C LEU A 26 6.59 -10.05 2.08
N VAL A 27 6.75 -9.63 0.82
CA VAL A 27 7.19 -8.27 0.49
C VAL A 27 6.19 -7.23 0.97
N SER A 28 4.89 -7.46 0.77
CA SER A 28 3.83 -6.56 1.23
C SER A 28 3.81 -6.44 2.75
N PHE A 29 4.04 -7.52 3.48
CA PHE A 29 4.11 -7.50 4.94
C PHE A 29 5.28 -6.64 5.46
N TYR A 30 6.48 -6.75 4.84
CA TYR A 30 7.62 -5.91 5.18
C TYR A 30 7.38 -4.43 4.81
N ALA A 31 6.82 -4.16 3.65
CA ALA A 31 6.48 -2.81 3.22
C ALA A 31 5.47 -2.16 4.18
N GLN A 32 4.49 -2.92 4.68
CA GLN A 32 3.45 -2.45 5.57
C GLN A 32 4.00 -1.99 6.93
N ALA A 33 4.91 -2.74 7.53
CA ALA A 33 5.54 -2.35 8.80
C ALA A 33 6.27 -1.00 8.70
N SER A 34 6.93 -0.74 7.55
CA SER A 34 7.58 0.56 7.27
C SER A 34 6.56 1.67 7.03
N LEU A 35 5.48 1.39 6.31
CA LEU A 35 4.44 2.36 5.99
C LEU A 35 3.66 2.81 7.23
N GLU A 36 3.35 1.90 8.15
CA GLU A 36 2.65 2.20 9.41
C GLU A 36 3.39 3.26 10.23
N ASN A 37 4.68 3.05 10.47
CA ASN A 37 5.52 4.00 11.22
C ASN A 37 5.60 5.38 10.55
N LEU A 38 5.72 5.43 9.22
CA LEU A 38 5.77 6.68 8.47
C LEU A 38 4.41 7.40 8.47
N THR A 39 3.32 6.65 8.40
CA THR A 39 1.95 7.21 8.44
C THR A 39 1.64 7.85 9.79
N ILE A 40 2.01 7.20 10.90
CA ILE A 40 1.85 7.77 12.25
C ILE A 40 2.65 9.09 12.38
N LYS A 41 3.91 9.11 11.93
CA LYS A 41 4.73 10.32 11.94
C LYS A 41 4.13 11.44 11.10
N THR A 42 3.60 11.11 9.92
CA THR A 42 2.94 12.08 9.05
C THR A 42 1.68 12.65 9.72
N PHE A 43 0.87 11.79 10.34
CA PHE A 43 -0.34 12.22 11.05
C PHE A 43 -0.01 13.18 12.19
N GLN A 44 0.99 12.88 13.01
CA GLN A 44 1.45 13.75 14.09
C GLN A 44 1.96 15.10 13.54
N ALA A 45 2.76 15.09 12.49
CA ALA A 45 3.27 16.32 11.89
C ALA A 45 2.18 17.19 11.27
N VAL A 46 1.18 16.59 10.62
CA VAL A 46 -0.01 17.30 10.10
C VAL A 46 -0.83 17.90 11.24
N SER A 47 -1.04 17.16 12.32
CA SER A 47 -1.75 17.64 13.50
C SER A 47 -1.04 18.83 14.13
N GLN A 48 0.28 18.77 14.32
CA GLN A 48 1.08 19.88 14.86
C GLN A 48 1.04 21.11 13.95
N ARG A 49 1.15 20.92 12.62
CA ARG A 49 1.04 22.03 11.66
C ARG A 49 -0.34 22.70 11.74
N ASN A 50 -1.41 21.90 11.83
CA ASN A 50 -2.76 22.45 11.94
C ASN A 50 -2.97 23.18 13.26
N ALA A 51 -2.44 22.67 14.37
CA ALA A 51 -2.46 23.36 15.67
C ALA A 51 -1.75 24.72 15.61
N LEU A 52 -0.54 24.77 15.00
CA LEU A 52 0.19 26.01 14.77
C LEU A 52 -0.63 27.02 13.95
N LEU A 53 -1.36 26.57 12.95
CA LEU A 53 -2.20 27.41 12.11
C LEU A 53 -3.35 28.00 12.91
N VAL A 54 -4.06 27.18 13.73
CA VAL A 54 -5.14 27.63 14.58
C VAL A 54 -4.63 28.62 15.62
N GLU A 55 -3.51 28.35 16.29
CA GLU A 55 -2.88 29.23 17.26
C GLU A 55 -2.50 30.58 16.66
N THR A 56 -1.90 30.55 15.46
CA THR A 56 -1.49 31.76 14.74
C THR A 56 -2.68 32.62 14.35
N LEU A 57 -3.78 31.99 13.87
CA LEU A 57 -5.00 32.72 13.50
C LEU A 57 -5.73 33.30 14.71
N THR A 58 -5.75 32.58 15.82
CA THR A 58 -6.38 33.05 17.07
C THR A 58 -5.61 34.24 17.64
N ASN A 59 -4.28 34.27 17.51
CA ASN A 59 -3.42 35.34 18.04
C ASN A 59 -2.86 36.27 16.94
N LEU A 60 -3.62 36.49 15.86
CA LEU A 60 -3.14 37.21 14.70
C LEU A 60 -2.67 38.65 15.00
N ASP A 61 -3.36 39.34 15.92
CA ASP A 61 -2.99 40.70 16.32
C ASP A 61 -1.66 40.73 17.06
N ALA A 62 -1.41 39.75 17.95
CA ALA A 62 -0.13 39.62 18.64
C ALA A 62 1.01 39.34 17.64
N VAL A 63 0.79 38.43 16.69
CA VAL A 63 1.79 38.10 15.66
C VAL A 63 2.16 39.32 14.80
N LYS A 64 1.16 40.16 14.46
CA LYS A 64 1.38 41.42 13.71
C LYS A 64 2.10 42.48 14.55
N THR A 65 1.67 42.65 15.79
CA THR A 65 2.24 43.68 16.68
C THR A 65 3.70 43.40 17.02
N LEU A 66 4.02 42.11 17.21
CA LEU A 66 5.41 41.68 17.50
C LEU A 66 6.27 41.50 16.25
N ASN A 67 5.74 41.75 15.06
CA ASN A 67 6.41 41.52 13.76
C ASN A 67 6.95 40.08 13.62
N ALA A 68 6.22 39.08 14.16
CA ALA A 68 6.65 37.69 14.26
C ALA A 68 6.25 36.85 13.02
N GLN A 69 5.70 37.44 11.96
CA GLN A 69 5.19 36.73 10.76
C GLN A 69 6.27 35.85 10.14
N GLY A 70 7.52 36.37 10.03
CA GLY A 70 8.62 35.60 9.44
C GLY A 70 9.05 34.39 10.29
N GLY A 71 8.84 34.43 11.60
CA GLY A 71 9.06 33.28 12.50
C GLY A 71 8.01 32.19 12.29
N VAL A 72 6.75 32.59 12.30
CA VAL A 72 5.60 31.68 12.05
C VAL A 72 5.70 31.03 10.66
N GLN A 73 6.04 31.84 9.65
CA GLN A 73 6.20 31.32 8.28
C GLN A 73 7.29 30.23 8.23
N ARG A 74 8.45 30.46 8.83
CA ARG A 74 9.54 29.47 8.86
C ARG A 74 9.14 28.17 9.55
N LEU A 75 8.42 28.28 10.68
CA LEU A 75 7.89 27.09 11.36
C LEU A 75 6.91 26.32 10.49
N TRP A 76 6.03 27.02 9.81
CA TRP A 76 5.04 26.39 8.92
C TRP A 76 5.70 25.76 7.70
N GLU A 77 6.67 26.44 7.09
CA GLU A 77 7.44 25.91 5.96
C GLU A 77 8.24 24.66 6.35
N SER A 78 8.90 24.67 7.51
CA SER A 78 9.66 23.50 8.00
C SER A 78 8.75 22.29 8.28
N ALA A 79 7.59 22.53 8.89
CA ALA A 79 6.59 21.47 9.12
C ALA A 79 6.05 20.91 7.79
N THR A 80 5.75 21.78 6.83
CA THR A 80 5.27 21.38 5.51
C THR A 80 6.33 20.60 4.72
N GLN A 81 7.59 21.03 4.78
CA GLN A 81 8.72 20.36 4.16
C GLN A 81 8.91 18.94 4.74
N TYR A 82 8.81 18.80 6.06
CA TYR A 82 8.89 17.50 6.71
C TYR A 82 7.76 16.56 6.27
N ILE A 83 6.51 17.07 6.25
CA ILE A 83 5.33 16.31 5.78
C ILE A 83 5.52 15.88 4.33
N ALA A 84 6.00 16.77 3.45
CA ALA A 84 6.25 16.45 2.05
C ALA A 84 7.34 15.38 1.90
N PHE A 85 8.42 15.45 2.68
CA PHE A 85 9.50 14.48 2.67
C PHE A 85 9.03 13.08 3.11
N VAL A 86 8.32 12.99 4.23
CA VAL A 86 7.78 11.72 4.73
C VAL A 86 6.70 11.18 3.80
N GLY A 87 5.81 12.05 3.31
CA GLY A 87 4.78 11.69 2.32
C GLY A 87 5.39 11.17 1.01
N GLY A 88 6.51 11.75 0.57
CA GLY A 88 7.28 11.26 -0.57
C GLY A 88 7.81 9.84 -0.36
N LYS A 89 8.35 9.54 0.83
CA LYS A 89 8.79 8.18 1.20
C LYS A 89 7.63 7.18 1.19
N ILE A 90 6.47 7.54 1.74
CA ILE A 90 5.27 6.70 1.72
C ILE A 90 4.87 6.38 0.28
N LYS A 91 4.80 7.39 -0.58
CA LYS A 91 4.47 7.21 -2.01
C LYS A 91 5.47 6.31 -2.72
N LEU A 92 6.77 6.47 -2.45
CA LEU A 92 7.83 5.65 -3.07
C LEU A 92 7.70 4.18 -2.66
N ILE A 93 7.52 3.88 -1.36
CA ILE A 93 7.35 2.51 -0.87
C ILE A 93 6.07 1.89 -1.42
N SER A 94 4.97 2.64 -1.44
CA SER A 94 3.70 2.17 -2.02
C SER A 94 3.82 1.89 -3.51
N ALA A 95 4.45 2.77 -4.29
CA ALA A 95 4.67 2.59 -5.71
C ALA A 95 5.59 1.39 -6.00
N ALA A 96 6.66 1.23 -5.22
CA ALA A 96 7.55 0.08 -5.32
C ALA A 96 6.82 -1.24 -5.06
N ASN A 97 5.95 -1.29 -4.03
CA ASN A 97 5.13 -2.48 -3.75
C ASN A 97 4.15 -2.79 -4.88
N VAL A 98 3.44 -1.80 -5.41
CA VAL A 98 2.52 -1.98 -6.54
C VAL A 98 3.26 -2.48 -7.79
N ASN A 99 4.40 -1.87 -8.11
CA ASN A 99 5.22 -2.30 -9.25
C ASN A 99 5.75 -3.72 -9.07
N PHE A 100 6.14 -4.09 -7.84
CA PHE A 100 6.57 -5.46 -7.53
C PHE A 100 5.45 -6.46 -7.78
N VAL A 101 4.22 -6.18 -7.32
CA VAL A 101 3.04 -7.04 -7.55
C VAL A 101 2.77 -7.19 -9.04
N GLN A 102 2.83 -6.10 -9.81
CA GLN A 102 2.63 -6.15 -11.26
C GLN A 102 3.72 -6.96 -11.97
N THR A 103 4.98 -6.81 -11.57
CA THR A 103 6.09 -7.59 -12.10
C THR A 103 5.91 -9.09 -11.81
N MET A 104 5.52 -9.44 -10.59
CA MET A 104 5.22 -10.83 -10.21
C MET A 104 4.07 -11.40 -11.04
N GLN A 105 3.03 -10.61 -11.30
CA GLN A 105 1.93 -11.03 -12.17
C GLN A 105 2.38 -11.34 -13.60
N GLN A 106 3.26 -10.52 -14.16
CA GLN A 106 3.84 -10.75 -15.48
C GLN A 106 4.70 -12.03 -15.50
N LEU A 107 5.57 -12.20 -14.50
CA LEU A 107 6.42 -13.40 -14.38
C LEU A 107 5.59 -14.68 -14.27
N VAL A 108 4.49 -14.66 -13.48
CA VAL A 108 3.57 -15.80 -13.38
C VAL A 108 2.94 -16.12 -14.73
N THR A 109 2.49 -15.11 -15.48
CA THR A 109 1.91 -15.32 -16.80
C THR A 109 2.90 -16.02 -17.74
N VAL A 110 4.15 -15.55 -17.76
CA VAL A 110 5.21 -16.17 -18.59
C VAL A 110 5.50 -17.59 -18.11
N ALA A 111 5.63 -17.82 -16.80
CA ALA A 111 5.92 -19.15 -16.24
C ALA A 111 4.78 -20.15 -16.54
N VAL A 112 3.53 -19.72 -16.43
CA VAL A 112 2.36 -20.55 -16.76
C VAL A 112 2.36 -20.94 -18.25
N VAL A 113 2.70 -20.01 -19.14
CA VAL A 113 2.81 -20.32 -20.58
C VAL A 113 3.93 -21.33 -20.83
N ILE A 114 5.10 -21.14 -20.23
CA ILE A 114 6.23 -22.09 -20.40
C ILE A 114 5.83 -23.49 -19.91
N ILE A 115 5.30 -23.61 -18.70
CA ILE A 115 4.85 -24.91 -18.15
C ILE A 115 3.74 -25.49 -19.01
N GLY A 116 2.80 -24.66 -19.47
CA GLY A 116 1.71 -25.08 -20.34
C GLY A 116 2.18 -25.69 -21.64
N VAL A 117 3.22 -25.10 -22.29
CA VAL A 117 3.81 -25.67 -23.51
C VAL A 117 4.38 -27.06 -23.27
N TYR A 118 5.09 -27.27 -22.16
CA TYR A 118 5.60 -28.61 -21.81
C TYR A 118 4.46 -29.62 -21.58
N LEU A 119 3.38 -29.21 -20.91
CA LEU A 119 2.23 -30.08 -20.67
C LEU A 119 1.46 -30.42 -21.95
N VAL A 120 1.42 -29.50 -22.93
CA VAL A 120 0.82 -29.80 -24.25
C VAL A 120 1.69 -30.77 -25.05
N GLN A 121 3.03 -30.63 -24.99
CA GLN A 121 3.94 -31.60 -25.63
C GLN A 121 3.80 -33.00 -25.00
N ALA A 122 3.52 -33.08 -23.71
CA ALA A 122 3.23 -34.33 -22.97
C ALA A 122 1.79 -34.87 -23.22
N ALA A 123 0.99 -34.20 -24.06
CA ALA A 123 -0.43 -34.51 -24.31
C ALA A 123 -1.32 -34.49 -23.06
N GLU A 124 -0.88 -33.84 -21.97
CA GLU A 124 -1.62 -33.71 -20.72
C GLU A 124 -2.56 -32.49 -20.71
N LEU A 125 -2.35 -31.54 -21.65
CA LEU A 125 -3.12 -30.30 -21.72
C LEU A 125 -3.42 -29.93 -23.18
N SER A 126 -4.58 -29.28 -23.39
CA SER A 126 -4.94 -28.72 -24.72
C SER A 126 -4.40 -27.28 -24.86
N MET A 127 -4.25 -26.81 -26.12
CA MET A 127 -3.90 -25.39 -26.40
C MET A 127 -4.89 -24.40 -25.75
N GLY A 128 -6.20 -24.73 -25.74
CA GLY A 128 -7.21 -23.94 -25.04
C GLY A 128 -6.97 -23.88 -23.53
N GLY A 129 -6.45 -24.96 -22.95
CA GLY A 129 -6.08 -25.03 -21.54
C GLY A 129 -4.98 -24.05 -21.17
N ILE A 130 -3.95 -23.84 -22.01
CA ILE A 130 -2.89 -22.83 -21.77
C ILE A 130 -3.50 -21.42 -21.75
N ILE A 131 -4.35 -21.11 -22.72
CA ILE A 131 -4.98 -19.79 -22.85
C ILE A 131 -5.84 -19.52 -21.59
N ALA A 132 -6.69 -20.48 -21.22
CA ALA A 132 -7.52 -20.37 -20.02
C ALA A 132 -6.69 -20.21 -18.75
N ALA A 133 -5.64 -21.02 -18.56
CA ALA A 133 -4.78 -20.99 -17.40
C ALA A 133 -4.00 -19.66 -17.30
N SER A 134 -3.48 -19.12 -18.42
CA SER A 134 -2.77 -17.85 -18.42
C SER A 134 -3.67 -16.67 -18.04
N MET A 135 -4.90 -16.64 -18.54
CA MET A 135 -5.90 -15.61 -18.17
C MET A 135 -6.29 -15.67 -16.69
N ILE A 136 -6.50 -16.88 -16.16
CA ILE A 136 -6.92 -17.09 -14.78
C ILE A 136 -5.76 -16.78 -13.83
N SER A 137 -4.54 -17.19 -14.15
CA SER A 137 -3.34 -16.95 -13.32
C SER A 137 -3.07 -15.47 -13.11
N GLY A 138 -3.19 -14.65 -14.15
CA GLY A 138 -3.06 -13.20 -14.04
C GLY A 138 -4.09 -12.58 -13.10
N ARG A 139 -5.30 -13.11 -13.05
CA ARG A 139 -6.38 -12.63 -12.17
C ARG A 139 -6.26 -13.10 -10.72
N CYS A 140 -5.46 -14.14 -10.43
CA CYS A 140 -5.24 -14.60 -9.06
C CYS A 140 -4.45 -13.60 -8.20
N ILE A 141 -3.51 -12.88 -8.80
CA ILE A 141 -2.58 -12.00 -8.08
C ILE A 141 -3.16 -10.57 -7.91
N ALA A 142 -3.99 -10.12 -8.84
CA ALA A 142 -4.54 -8.76 -8.83
C ALA A 142 -5.24 -8.36 -7.50
N PRO A 143 -6.08 -9.21 -6.85
CA PRO A 143 -6.70 -8.87 -5.58
C PRO A 143 -5.70 -8.67 -4.43
N LEU A 144 -4.52 -9.28 -4.48
CA LEU A 144 -3.50 -9.13 -3.43
C LEU A 144 -2.94 -7.72 -3.37
N GLY A 145 -2.77 -7.07 -4.53
CA GLY A 145 -2.37 -5.66 -4.58
C GLY A 145 -3.41 -4.73 -3.96
N GLN A 146 -4.70 -5.05 -4.11
CA GLN A 146 -5.80 -4.29 -3.50
C GLN A 146 -5.87 -4.48 -1.98
N VAL A 147 -5.62 -5.69 -1.48
CA VAL A 147 -5.60 -5.98 -0.03
C VAL A 147 -4.55 -5.14 0.68
N ALA A 148 -3.36 -4.96 0.11
CA ALA A 148 -2.32 -4.11 0.68
C ALA A 148 -2.79 -2.65 0.83
N GLY A 149 -3.50 -2.10 -0.17
CA GLY A 149 -4.10 -0.77 -0.11
C GLY A 149 -5.22 -0.64 0.92
N LEU A 150 -6.09 -1.65 1.00
CA LEU A 150 -7.19 -1.69 1.99
C LEU A 150 -6.67 -1.78 3.43
N MET A 151 -5.58 -2.51 3.65
CA MET A 151 -4.97 -2.64 4.97
C MET A 151 -4.41 -1.30 5.46
N MET A 152 -3.85 -0.49 4.56
CA MET A 152 -3.41 0.87 4.86
C MET A 152 -4.58 1.80 5.23
N GLN A 153 -5.70 1.71 4.51
CA GLN A 153 -6.92 2.44 4.83
C GLN A 153 -7.50 2.02 6.17
N TYR A 154 -7.47 0.72 6.49
CA TYR A 154 -7.90 0.19 7.78
C TYR A 154 -7.06 0.74 8.95
N HIS A 155 -5.73 0.79 8.81
CA HIS A 155 -4.86 1.38 9.83
C HIS A 155 -5.12 2.87 10.03
N ASN A 156 -5.32 3.62 8.95
CA ASN A 156 -5.68 5.04 9.05
C ASN A 156 -7.02 5.23 9.78
N ALA A 157 -8.04 4.43 9.45
CA ALA A 157 -9.34 4.48 10.11
C ALA A 157 -9.24 4.10 11.60
N LYS A 158 -8.47 3.06 11.93
CA LYS A 158 -8.24 2.62 13.32
C LYS A 158 -7.53 3.70 14.14
N THR A 159 -6.50 4.35 13.59
CA THR A 159 -5.77 5.42 14.26
C THR A 159 -6.66 6.63 14.49
N SER A 160 -7.47 7.02 13.51
CA SER A 160 -8.44 8.11 13.65
C SER A 160 -9.49 7.81 14.71
N LEU A 161 -10.02 6.58 14.71
CA LEU A 161 -11.00 6.14 15.72
C LEU A 161 -10.39 6.13 17.13
N SER A 162 -9.17 5.62 17.28
CA SER A 162 -8.46 5.65 18.56
C SER A 162 -8.20 7.06 19.07
N SER A 163 -7.92 8.01 18.18
CA SER A 163 -7.78 9.42 18.55
C SER A 163 -9.08 10.01 19.06
N ILE A 164 -10.20 9.73 18.40
CA ILE A 164 -11.53 10.18 18.84
C ILE A 164 -11.89 9.55 20.19
N ASP A 165 -11.66 8.26 20.39
CA ASP A 165 -11.95 7.56 21.63
C ASP A 165 -11.13 8.11 22.81
N ASN A 166 -9.87 8.50 22.57
CA ASN A 166 -9.04 9.18 23.56
C ASN A 166 -9.57 10.57 23.91
N TYR A 167 -10.07 11.34 22.96
CA TYR A 167 -10.72 12.62 23.24
C TYR A 167 -12.01 12.47 24.05
N MET A 168 -12.81 11.46 23.73
CA MET A 168 -14.06 11.18 24.46
C MET A 168 -13.83 10.71 25.91
N LYS A 169 -12.66 10.14 26.19
CA LYS A 169 -12.28 9.70 27.56
C LYS A 169 -11.61 10.76 28.42
N MET A 170 -11.30 11.94 27.85
CA MET A 170 -10.76 13.04 28.65
C MET A 170 -11.83 13.52 29.63
N PRO A 171 -11.52 13.59 30.94
CA PRO A 171 -12.46 14.19 31.92
C PRO A 171 -12.64 15.67 31.58
N VAL A 172 -13.89 16.10 31.57
CA VAL A 172 -14.32 17.51 31.43
C VAL A 172 -14.00 18.30 32.72
#